data_29dae54b05830b95d6e9e9c42c0f5afd
#
_entry.id   29dae54b05830b95d6e9e9c42c0f5afd
#
_cell.length_a   1.000
_cell.length_b   1.000
_cell.length_c   1.000
_cell.angle_alpha   90.00
_cell.angle_beta   90.00
_cell.angle_gamma   90.00
#
_symmetry.space_group_name_H-M   'P 1'
#
loop_
_entity.id
_entity.type
_entity.pdbx_description
1 polymer ?
#
loop_
_entity_poly.entity_id
_entity_poly.type
_entity_poly.pdbx_seq_one_letter_code
_entity_poly.pdbx_strand_id
1 'polypeptide(L)'
;MNLPIRLYLARHGRTEWNHDRRAQGQADVELDEVGHQQAKRAGELLSQLLPARLWSSDLPRAVQTAEHVGRACGLEVELEPRLREFAVGERQGMTFDEAVQRWPHIADAVGFGEQLRGVPGAETEDEVWQRIVPSVQSLLTALAPGETGIAVTHGAAMKLALCGVLGWPREAVGTLGVFDNCQWCTLELPAGRSTPKLKAYGRGDFASTEAIG
;
A
#
# COMPACT_ATOMS: atom_id res chain seq x y z
N MET A 1 -23.60 -6.08 21.13
CA MET A 1 -22.45 -6.93 20.68
C MET A 1 -21.36 -5.98 20.17
N ASN A 2 -20.14 -6.10 20.72
CA ASN A 2 -19.02 -5.27 20.26
C ASN A 2 -18.51 -5.87 18.93
N LEU A 3 -18.93 -5.31 17.80
CA LEU A 3 -18.52 -5.74 16.48
C LEU A 3 -17.06 -5.34 16.21
N PRO A 4 -16.27 -6.14 15.48
CA PRO A 4 -14.90 -5.81 15.14
C PRO A 4 -14.85 -4.63 14.17
N ILE A 5 -13.78 -3.85 14.25
CA ILE A 5 -13.41 -2.84 13.26
C ILE A 5 -12.67 -3.54 12.13
N ARG A 6 -12.88 -3.11 10.87
CA ARG A 6 -12.13 -3.59 9.72
C ARG A 6 -11.46 -2.46 8.97
N LEU A 7 -10.19 -2.64 8.63
CA LEU A 7 -9.44 -1.73 7.77
C LEU A 7 -8.89 -2.51 6.57
N TYR A 8 -9.22 -2.03 5.38
CA TYR A 8 -8.70 -2.51 4.11
C TYR A 8 -7.57 -1.60 3.67
N LEU A 9 -6.35 -2.13 3.58
CA LEU A 9 -5.22 -1.42 3.00
C LEU A 9 -5.07 -1.88 1.56
N ALA A 10 -5.21 -0.97 0.60
CA ALA A 10 -5.18 -1.25 -0.82
C ALA A 10 -3.96 -0.60 -1.49
N ARG A 11 -3.28 -1.32 -2.37
CA ARG A 11 -2.26 -0.75 -3.24
C ARG A 11 -2.93 0.05 -4.36
N HIS A 12 -2.35 1.19 -4.75
CA HIS A 12 -2.78 1.98 -5.91
C HIS A 12 -2.85 1.18 -7.21
N GLY A 13 -3.60 1.67 -8.19
CA GLY A 13 -3.70 1.13 -9.54
C GLY A 13 -2.39 1.25 -10.34
N ARG A 14 -2.32 0.59 -11.50
CA ARG A 14 -1.13 0.57 -12.34
C ARG A 14 -0.77 1.98 -12.84
N THR A 15 0.53 2.23 -12.92
CA THR A 15 1.14 3.37 -13.59
C THR A 15 2.03 2.88 -14.73
N GLU A 16 2.40 3.77 -15.66
CA GLU A 16 3.39 3.44 -16.69
C GLU A 16 4.72 2.94 -16.07
N TRP A 17 5.15 3.53 -14.96
CA TRP A 17 6.36 3.07 -14.25
C TRP A 17 6.23 1.68 -13.61
N ASN A 18 5.01 1.24 -13.26
CA ASN A 18 4.80 -0.15 -12.88
C ASN A 18 4.96 -1.08 -14.08
N HIS A 19 4.40 -0.70 -15.24
CA HIS A 19 4.53 -1.46 -16.49
C HIS A 19 6.00 -1.59 -16.88
N ASP A 20 6.76 -0.51 -16.83
CA ASP A 20 8.18 -0.44 -17.19
C ASP A 20 9.13 -0.93 -16.08
N ARG A 21 8.59 -1.41 -14.95
CA ARG A 21 9.37 -1.89 -13.79
C ARG A 21 10.34 -0.85 -13.24
N ARG A 22 9.98 0.45 -13.28
CA ARG A 22 10.77 1.56 -12.72
C ARG A 22 10.38 1.85 -11.29
N ALA A 23 11.39 2.15 -10.45
CA ALA A 23 11.20 2.53 -9.06
C ALA A 23 10.53 3.90 -8.97
N GLN A 24 9.33 3.97 -8.39
CA GLN A 24 8.55 5.20 -8.32
C GLN A 24 8.88 6.05 -7.09
N GLY A 25 9.03 5.40 -5.94
CA GLY A 25 9.23 6.13 -4.71
C GLY A 25 8.09 7.13 -4.46
N GLN A 26 8.47 8.37 -4.20
CA GLN A 26 7.53 9.48 -3.98
C GLN A 26 7.42 10.41 -5.21
N ALA A 27 7.77 9.93 -6.41
CA ALA A 27 7.52 10.65 -7.65
C ALA A 27 6.01 10.82 -7.90
N ASP A 28 5.65 11.97 -8.48
CA ASP A 28 4.29 12.29 -8.90
C ASP A 28 3.96 11.61 -10.23
N VAL A 29 3.78 10.29 -10.16
CA VAL A 29 3.39 9.45 -11.29
C VAL A 29 1.90 9.17 -11.19
N GLU A 30 1.17 9.43 -12.26
CA GLU A 30 -0.27 9.19 -12.37
C GLU A 30 -0.58 7.73 -12.76
N LEU A 31 -1.84 7.34 -12.60
CA LEU A 31 -2.35 6.07 -13.15
C LEU A 31 -2.28 6.09 -14.67
N ASP A 32 -1.97 4.95 -15.27
CA ASP A 32 -2.21 4.73 -16.68
C ASP A 32 -3.67 4.29 -16.93
N GLU A 33 -4.05 4.11 -18.19
CA GLU A 33 -5.41 3.71 -18.56
C GLU A 33 -5.85 2.40 -17.89
N VAL A 34 -4.94 1.42 -17.80
CA VAL A 34 -5.22 0.14 -17.11
C VAL A 34 -5.36 0.37 -15.60
N GLY A 35 -4.55 1.24 -15.01
CA GLY A 35 -4.66 1.60 -13.60
C GLY A 35 -6.00 2.25 -13.26
N HIS A 36 -6.52 3.12 -14.12
CA HIS A 36 -7.86 3.70 -13.96
C HIS A 36 -8.96 2.63 -14.01
N GLN A 37 -8.86 1.65 -14.92
CA GLN A 37 -9.80 0.54 -15.00
C GLN A 37 -9.72 -0.37 -13.77
N GLN A 38 -8.50 -0.69 -13.30
CA GLN A 38 -8.28 -1.44 -12.07
C GLN A 38 -8.87 -0.72 -10.85
N ALA A 39 -8.64 0.58 -10.72
CA ALA A 39 -9.15 1.39 -9.62
C ALA A 39 -10.69 1.46 -9.62
N LYS A 40 -11.32 1.60 -10.79
CA LYS A 40 -12.77 1.53 -10.95
C LYS A 40 -13.32 0.20 -10.47
N ARG A 41 -12.73 -0.90 -10.92
CA ARG A 41 -13.14 -2.25 -10.54
C ARG A 41 -12.96 -2.50 -9.03
N ALA A 42 -11.83 -2.06 -8.46
CA ALA A 42 -11.62 -2.13 -7.01
C ALA A 42 -12.69 -1.34 -6.25
N GLY A 43 -13.06 -0.15 -6.72
CA GLY A 43 -14.15 0.64 -6.15
C GLY A 43 -15.48 -0.10 -6.13
N GLU A 44 -15.87 -0.74 -7.24
CA GLU A 44 -17.09 -1.56 -7.33
C GLU A 44 -17.11 -2.71 -6.30
N LEU A 45 -15.98 -3.36 -6.07
CA LEU A 45 -15.86 -4.45 -5.10
C LEU A 45 -15.86 -3.93 -3.66
N LEU A 46 -15.07 -2.89 -3.39
CA LEU A 46 -14.91 -2.34 -2.05
C LEU A 46 -16.18 -1.60 -1.58
N SER A 47 -17.01 -1.05 -2.48
CA SER A 47 -18.29 -0.42 -2.11
C SER A 47 -19.27 -1.40 -1.46
N GLN A 48 -19.19 -2.68 -1.81
CA GLN A 48 -20.05 -3.72 -1.22
C GLN A 48 -19.77 -3.94 0.28
N LEU A 49 -18.63 -3.45 0.77
CA LEU A 49 -18.26 -3.51 2.20
C LEU A 49 -18.94 -2.42 3.03
N LEU A 50 -19.64 -1.48 2.39
CA LEU A 50 -20.29 -0.31 3.02
C LEU A 50 -19.33 0.44 3.94
N PRO A 51 -18.16 0.90 3.43
CA PRO A 51 -17.17 1.56 4.26
C PRO A 51 -17.70 2.88 4.81
N ALA A 52 -17.29 3.21 6.03
CA ALA A 52 -17.64 4.47 6.70
C ALA A 52 -16.62 5.58 6.40
N ARG A 53 -15.36 5.24 6.09
CA ARG A 53 -14.28 6.20 5.85
C ARG A 53 -13.31 5.71 4.78
N LEU A 54 -12.73 6.67 4.07
CA LEU A 54 -11.76 6.43 3.01
C LEU A 54 -10.57 7.38 3.15
N TRP A 55 -9.39 6.81 3.29
CA TRP A 55 -8.12 7.54 3.35
C TRP A 55 -7.23 7.20 2.15
N SER A 56 -6.30 8.08 1.84
CA SER A 56 -5.31 7.87 0.79
C SER A 56 -3.97 8.52 1.13
N SER A 57 -2.86 7.85 0.73
CA SER A 57 -1.64 8.57 0.47
C SER A 57 -1.91 9.74 -0.49
N ASP A 58 -1.20 10.84 -0.31
CA ASP A 58 -1.34 12.05 -1.13
C ASP A 58 -0.56 12.01 -2.45
N LEU A 59 0.10 10.88 -2.79
CA LEU A 59 0.73 10.71 -4.10
C LEU A 59 -0.32 10.50 -5.20
N PRO A 60 -0.18 11.12 -6.39
CA PRO A 60 -1.22 11.18 -7.43
C PRO A 60 -1.86 9.83 -7.75
N ARG A 61 -1.07 8.77 -7.96
CA ARG A 61 -1.57 7.42 -8.25
C ARG A 61 -2.48 6.83 -7.16
N ALA A 62 -2.18 7.16 -5.89
CA ALA A 62 -3.00 6.71 -4.76
C ALA A 62 -4.28 7.55 -4.65
N VAL A 63 -4.18 8.86 -4.83
CA VAL A 63 -5.33 9.78 -4.83
C VAL A 63 -6.29 9.40 -5.94
N GLN A 64 -5.82 9.24 -7.18
CA GLN A 64 -6.66 8.84 -8.32
C GLN A 64 -7.34 7.49 -8.09
N THR A 65 -6.62 6.52 -7.48
CA THR A 65 -7.22 5.24 -7.08
C THR A 65 -8.33 5.44 -6.06
N ALA A 66 -8.05 6.22 -5.01
CA ALA A 66 -9.01 6.50 -3.95
C ALA A 66 -10.24 7.27 -4.45
N GLU A 67 -10.10 8.17 -5.43
CA GLU A 67 -11.22 8.86 -6.06
C GLU A 67 -12.18 7.91 -6.78
N HIS A 68 -11.66 6.86 -7.46
CA HIS A 68 -12.52 5.83 -8.04
C HIS A 68 -13.28 5.07 -6.95
N VAL A 69 -12.60 4.71 -5.86
CA VAL A 69 -13.22 4.06 -4.70
C VAL A 69 -14.25 4.97 -4.05
N GLY A 70 -13.90 6.25 -3.82
CA GLY A 70 -14.78 7.24 -3.20
C GLY A 70 -16.06 7.47 -4.00
N ARG A 71 -15.96 7.58 -5.31
CA ARG A 71 -17.14 7.68 -6.20
C ARG A 71 -18.06 6.46 -6.07
N ALA A 72 -17.49 5.25 -5.98
CA ALA A 72 -18.29 4.04 -5.84
C ALA A 72 -18.93 3.89 -4.46
N CYS A 73 -18.28 4.39 -3.41
CA CYS A 73 -18.73 4.31 -2.02
C CYS A 73 -19.59 5.50 -1.58
N GLY A 74 -19.61 6.60 -2.33
CA GLY A 74 -20.20 7.87 -1.89
C GLY A 74 -19.42 8.56 -0.77
N LEU A 75 -18.10 8.40 -0.72
CA LEU A 75 -17.21 8.93 0.32
C LEU A 75 -16.22 9.95 -0.24
N GLU A 76 -15.90 10.96 0.54
CA GLU A 76 -14.78 11.85 0.30
C GLU A 76 -13.47 11.19 0.69
N VAL A 77 -12.37 11.55 0.01
CA VAL A 77 -11.03 11.04 0.29
C VAL A 77 -10.34 11.93 1.31
N GLU A 78 -9.95 11.36 2.44
CA GLU A 78 -9.12 12.03 3.43
C GLU A 78 -7.63 11.73 3.14
N LEU A 79 -6.81 12.76 2.91
CA LEU A 79 -5.39 12.57 2.62
C LEU A 79 -4.59 12.30 3.91
N GLU A 80 -3.74 11.29 3.86
CA GLU A 80 -2.83 10.89 4.94
C GLU A 80 -1.40 10.70 4.38
N PRO A 81 -0.56 11.75 4.40
CA PRO A 81 0.78 11.70 3.80
C PRO A 81 1.72 10.64 4.41
N ARG A 82 1.46 10.19 5.65
CA ARG A 82 2.26 9.12 6.26
C ARG A 82 2.05 7.76 5.61
N LEU A 83 1.04 7.62 4.70
CA LEU A 83 0.81 6.43 3.89
C LEU A 83 1.66 6.39 2.61
N ARG A 84 2.51 7.39 2.32
CA ARG A 84 3.39 7.41 1.14
C ARG A 84 4.28 6.16 1.08
N GLU A 85 4.70 5.82 -0.16
CA GLU A 85 5.75 4.83 -0.41
C GLU A 85 7.10 5.33 0.14
N PHE A 86 8.08 4.45 0.21
CA PHE A 86 9.46 4.84 0.50
C PHE A 86 9.91 5.94 -0.48
N ALA A 87 10.56 6.99 0.00
CA ALA A 87 11.41 7.78 -0.86
C ALA A 87 12.58 6.91 -1.34
N VAL A 88 12.79 6.81 -2.63
CA VAL A 88 13.83 5.94 -3.21
C VAL A 88 15.06 6.72 -3.65
N GLY A 89 15.11 8.02 -3.36
CA GLY A 89 16.24 8.89 -3.67
C GLY A 89 16.68 8.82 -5.12
N GLU A 90 17.99 8.72 -5.35
CA GLU A 90 18.56 8.68 -6.70
C GLU A 90 18.17 7.43 -7.52
N ARG A 91 17.53 6.43 -6.90
CA ARG A 91 16.97 5.27 -7.62
C ARG A 91 15.67 5.60 -8.36
N GLN A 92 15.08 6.77 -8.13
CA GLN A 92 13.82 7.16 -8.74
C GLN A 92 13.89 7.13 -10.28
N GLY A 93 12.94 6.45 -10.91
CA GLY A 93 12.86 6.27 -12.36
C GLY A 93 13.76 5.16 -12.92
N MET A 94 14.64 4.55 -12.11
CA MET A 94 15.51 3.47 -12.56
C MET A 94 14.78 2.13 -12.58
N THR A 95 15.13 1.28 -13.55
CA THR A 95 14.83 -0.15 -13.51
C THR A 95 15.69 -0.85 -12.45
N PHE A 96 15.38 -2.11 -12.16
CA PHE A 96 16.20 -2.91 -11.23
C PHE A 96 17.64 -3.08 -11.75
N ASP A 97 17.81 -3.38 -13.04
CA ASP A 97 19.12 -3.59 -13.66
C ASP A 97 19.97 -2.32 -13.68
N GLU A 98 19.36 -1.16 -14.00
CA GLU A 98 20.02 0.15 -13.92
C GLU A 98 20.50 0.44 -12.49
N ALA A 99 19.67 0.11 -11.47
CA ALA A 99 20.02 0.30 -10.07
C ALA A 99 21.16 -0.65 -9.64
N VAL A 100 21.14 -1.92 -10.06
CA VAL A 100 22.21 -2.90 -9.75
C VAL A 100 23.53 -2.46 -10.37
N GLN A 101 23.55 -1.93 -11.59
CA GLN A 101 24.75 -1.40 -12.21
C GLN A 101 25.38 -0.28 -11.39
N ARG A 102 24.56 0.57 -10.77
CA ARG A 102 25.04 1.70 -9.96
C ARG A 102 25.34 1.31 -8.50
N TRP A 103 24.56 0.41 -7.95
CA TRP A 103 24.70 -0.10 -6.58
C TRP A 103 24.64 -1.65 -6.59
N PRO A 104 25.75 -2.34 -6.81
CA PRO A 104 25.75 -3.80 -6.99
C PRO A 104 25.16 -4.61 -5.84
N HIS A 105 25.20 -4.10 -4.59
CA HIS A 105 24.63 -4.77 -3.43
C HIS A 105 23.10 -4.95 -3.50
N ILE A 106 22.41 -4.22 -4.38
CA ILE A 106 20.96 -4.35 -4.58
C ILE A 106 20.59 -5.73 -5.11
N ALA A 107 21.50 -6.38 -5.88
CA ALA A 107 21.24 -7.70 -6.45
C ALA A 107 21.00 -8.78 -5.39
N ASP A 108 21.68 -8.68 -4.24
CA ASP A 108 21.61 -9.67 -3.15
C ASP A 108 20.65 -9.26 -2.03
N ALA A 109 19.98 -8.11 -2.15
CA ALA A 109 19.11 -7.57 -1.11
C ALA A 109 17.80 -8.37 -1.00
N VAL A 110 17.49 -8.85 0.19
CA VAL A 110 16.30 -9.69 0.46
C VAL A 110 15.01 -8.87 0.59
N GLY A 111 15.11 -7.59 0.94
CA GLY A 111 13.96 -6.71 1.17
C GLY A 111 14.09 -5.37 0.48
N PHE A 112 12.95 -4.69 0.26
CA PHE A 112 12.94 -3.39 -0.42
C PHE A 112 13.76 -2.34 0.35
N GLY A 113 13.70 -2.33 1.68
CA GLY A 113 14.53 -1.44 2.51
C GLY A 113 16.03 -1.69 2.37
N GLU A 114 16.46 -2.97 2.25
CA GLU A 114 17.86 -3.29 1.98
C GLU A 114 18.31 -2.81 0.60
N GLN A 115 17.45 -2.87 -0.40
CA GLN A 115 17.73 -2.35 -1.74
C GLN A 115 17.97 -0.83 -1.75
N LEU A 116 17.54 -0.11 -0.73
CA LEU A 116 17.70 1.34 -0.61
C LEU A 116 18.92 1.73 0.25
N ARG A 117 19.57 0.77 0.91
CA ARG A 117 20.72 1.07 1.77
C ARG A 117 21.84 1.73 0.96
N GLY A 118 22.28 2.90 1.41
CA GLY A 118 23.34 3.65 0.74
C GLY A 118 22.93 4.35 -0.56
N VAL A 119 21.66 4.32 -0.94
CA VAL A 119 21.14 5.13 -2.04
C VAL A 119 20.92 6.56 -1.54
N PRO A 120 21.57 7.58 -2.12
CA PRO A 120 21.42 8.95 -1.65
C PRO A 120 19.98 9.46 -1.75
N GLY A 121 19.48 10.07 -0.67
CA GLY A 121 18.12 10.62 -0.61
C GLY A 121 17.00 9.57 -0.46
N ALA A 122 17.34 8.29 -0.30
CA ALA A 122 16.35 7.27 0.02
C ALA A 122 16.01 7.25 1.51
N GLU A 123 14.73 6.99 1.84
CA GLU A 123 14.32 6.70 3.21
C GLU A 123 14.86 5.34 3.66
N THR A 124 15.26 5.27 4.90
CA THR A 124 15.54 4.01 5.60
C THR A 124 14.23 3.30 5.97
N GLU A 125 14.33 2.02 6.22
CA GLU A 125 13.19 1.24 6.73
C GLU A 125 12.68 1.75 8.08
N ASP A 126 13.59 2.28 8.93
CA ASP A 126 13.23 2.88 10.22
C ASP A 126 12.39 4.14 10.05
N GLU A 127 12.76 5.04 9.14
CA GLU A 127 12.01 6.26 8.88
C GLU A 127 10.60 5.94 8.38
N VAL A 128 10.47 5.01 7.45
CA VAL A 128 9.16 4.59 6.95
C VAL A 128 8.34 3.90 8.04
N TRP A 129 8.96 3.03 8.84
CA TRP A 129 8.29 2.39 9.98
C TRP A 129 7.72 3.40 10.96
N GLN A 130 8.51 4.41 11.33
CA GLN A 130 8.11 5.45 12.30
C GLN A 130 6.93 6.30 11.84
N ARG A 131 6.69 6.42 10.52
CA ARG A 131 5.55 7.17 10.00
C ARG A 131 4.35 6.28 9.68
N ILE A 132 4.55 5.09 9.09
CA ILE A 132 3.44 4.29 8.56
C ILE A 132 2.72 3.47 9.63
N VAL A 133 3.46 2.92 10.60
CA VAL A 133 2.84 2.08 11.64
C VAL A 133 1.89 2.90 12.52
N PRO A 134 2.30 4.06 13.08
CA PRO A 134 1.36 4.92 13.82
C PRO A 134 0.22 5.45 12.96
N SER A 135 0.47 5.70 11.66
CA SER A 135 -0.60 6.09 10.74
C SER A 135 -1.69 5.02 10.68
N VAL A 136 -1.35 3.78 10.33
CA VAL A 136 -2.34 2.70 10.23
C VAL A 136 -3.02 2.43 11.57
N GLN A 137 -2.30 2.54 12.70
CA GLN A 137 -2.91 2.45 14.03
C GLN A 137 -3.94 3.57 14.26
N SER A 138 -3.63 4.81 13.84
CA SER A 138 -4.57 5.93 13.96
C SER A 138 -5.82 5.74 13.11
N LEU A 139 -5.69 5.16 11.90
CA LEU A 139 -6.85 4.86 11.06
C LEU A 139 -7.76 3.81 11.70
N LEU A 140 -7.18 2.76 12.30
CA LEU A 140 -7.96 1.76 13.05
C LEU A 140 -8.71 2.38 14.23
N THR A 141 -8.08 3.30 14.97
CA THR A 141 -8.71 3.96 16.12
C THR A 141 -9.73 5.03 15.74
N ALA A 142 -9.69 5.53 14.51
CA ALA A 142 -10.66 6.50 13.97
C ALA A 142 -12.00 5.87 13.58
N LEU A 143 -12.10 4.54 13.58
CA LEU A 143 -13.32 3.80 13.25
C LEU A 143 -14.06 3.39 14.51
N ALA A 144 -15.38 3.52 14.47
CA ALA A 144 -16.24 3.02 15.53
C ALA A 144 -16.41 1.49 15.47
N PRO A 145 -16.80 0.83 16.59
CA PRO A 145 -17.07 -0.60 16.58
C PRO A 145 -18.08 -1.02 15.51
N GLY A 146 -17.69 -1.97 14.67
CA GLY A 146 -18.47 -2.46 13.53
C GLY A 146 -18.24 -1.72 12.23
N GLU A 147 -17.54 -0.60 12.23
CA GLU A 147 -17.23 0.12 11.00
C GLU A 147 -16.12 -0.53 10.19
N THR A 148 -16.17 -0.25 8.90
CA THR A 148 -15.15 -0.61 7.91
C THR A 148 -14.53 0.67 7.36
N GLY A 149 -13.20 0.72 7.29
CA GLY A 149 -12.45 1.76 6.61
C GLY A 149 -11.62 1.21 5.45
N ILE A 150 -11.31 2.08 4.50
CA ILE A 150 -10.41 1.77 3.39
C ILE A 150 -9.28 2.80 3.40
N ALA A 151 -8.05 2.35 3.14
CA ALA A 151 -6.90 3.24 2.96
C ALA A 151 -6.09 2.81 1.73
N VAL A 152 -5.91 3.74 0.78
CA VAL A 152 -5.11 3.51 -0.41
C VAL A 152 -3.67 3.92 -0.14
N THR A 153 -2.74 3.02 -0.41
CA THR A 153 -1.32 3.17 -0.13
C THR A 153 -0.47 2.46 -1.20
N HIS A 154 0.74 2.01 -0.85
CA HIS A 154 1.74 1.50 -1.79
C HIS A 154 2.26 0.13 -1.33
N GLY A 155 2.93 -0.58 -2.25
CA GLY A 155 3.26 -1.98 -2.04
C GLY A 155 4.25 -2.25 -0.91
N ALA A 156 5.41 -1.57 -0.88
CA ALA A 156 6.44 -1.81 0.11
C ALA A 156 6.05 -1.23 1.48
N ALA A 157 5.52 0.00 1.48
CA ALA A 157 5.03 0.67 2.68
C ALA A 157 3.93 -0.15 3.38
N MET A 158 2.99 -0.74 2.62
CA MET A 158 1.92 -1.58 3.16
C MET A 158 2.45 -2.84 3.83
N LYS A 159 3.45 -3.52 3.26
CA LYS A 159 4.07 -4.70 3.87
C LYS A 159 4.72 -4.36 5.21
N LEU A 160 5.42 -3.24 5.27
CA LEU A 160 6.05 -2.75 6.50
C LEU A 160 5.01 -2.38 7.56
N ALA A 161 3.92 -1.70 7.16
CA ALA A 161 2.81 -1.38 8.03
C ALA A 161 2.18 -2.64 8.65
N LEU A 162 1.97 -3.68 7.85
CA LEU A 162 1.41 -4.95 8.32
C LEU A 162 2.27 -5.56 9.43
N CYS A 163 3.58 -5.67 9.22
CA CYS A 163 4.48 -6.23 10.24
C CYS A 163 4.39 -5.42 11.54
N GLY A 164 4.38 -4.09 11.47
CA GLY A 164 4.31 -3.23 12.65
C GLY A 164 2.99 -3.34 13.41
N VAL A 165 1.86 -3.26 12.74
CA VAL A 165 0.55 -3.29 13.43
C VAL A 165 0.17 -4.67 13.95
N LEU A 166 0.72 -5.74 13.33
CA LEU A 166 0.51 -7.12 13.76
C LEU A 166 1.51 -7.55 14.86
N GLY A 167 2.50 -6.70 15.17
CA GLY A 167 3.56 -7.04 16.13
C GLY A 167 4.51 -8.13 15.63
N TRP A 168 4.65 -8.28 14.31
CA TRP A 168 5.60 -9.20 13.70
C TRP A 168 7.02 -8.63 13.69
N PRO A 169 8.06 -9.48 13.71
CA PRO A 169 9.42 -9.01 13.53
C PRO A 169 9.59 -8.37 12.13
N ARG A 170 10.47 -7.38 12.03
CA ARG A 170 10.68 -6.65 10.76
C ARG A 170 11.14 -7.55 9.63
N GLU A 171 11.93 -8.54 9.93
CA GLU A 171 12.45 -9.53 8.98
C GLU A 171 11.33 -10.27 8.25
N ALA A 172 10.14 -10.34 8.85
CA ALA A 172 8.96 -10.93 8.22
C ALA A 172 8.50 -10.16 6.97
N VAL A 173 8.88 -8.89 6.80
CA VAL A 173 8.59 -8.10 5.58
C VAL A 173 9.09 -8.81 4.33
N GLY A 174 10.28 -9.42 4.39
CA GLY A 174 10.88 -10.17 3.29
C GLY A 174 10.13 -11.46 2.92
N THR A 175 9.31 -12.00 3.82
CA THR A 175 8.52 -13.21 3.59
C THR A 175 7.14 -12.94 2.98
N LEU A 176 6.70 -11.68 3.00
CA LEU A 176 5.42 -11.28 2.42
C LEU A 176 5.53 -11.15 0.90
N GLY A 177 4.62 -11.79 0.18
CA GLY A 177 4.52 -11.68 -1.28
C GLY A 177 4.31 -10.21 -1.75
N VAL A 178 4.47 -9.98 -3.03
CA VAL A 178 4.19 -8.68 -3.63
C VAL A 178 2.68 -8.51 -3.77
N PHE A 179 2.18 -7.31 -3.47
CA PHE A 179 0.82 -6.94 -3.84
C PHE A 179 0.80 -6.48 -5.30
N ASP A 180 -0.10 -7.02 -6.09
CA ASP A 180 -0.41 -6.46 -7.40
C ASP A 180 -1.18 -5.14 -7.27
N ASN A 181 -1.26 -4.36 -8.35
CA ASN A 181 -1.99 -3.12 -8.35
C ASN A 181 -3.48 -3.36 -8.01
N CYS A 182 -4.05 -2.50 -7.19
CA CYS A 182 -5.42 -2.62 -6.66
C CYS A 182 -5.70 -3.87 -5.81
N GLN A 183 -4.69 -4.66 -5.43
CA GLN A 183 -4.86 -5.67 -4.39
C GLN A 183 -4.87 -5.03 -2.99
N TRP A 184 -5.53 -5.69 -2.07
CA TRP A 184 -5.63 -5.26 -0.67
C TRP A 184 -5.40 -6.40 0.32
N CYS A 185 -5.09 -5.99 1.54
CA CYS A 185 -5.20 -6.85 2.72
C CYS A 185 -6.31 -6.35 3.64
N THR A 186 -6.77 -7.22 4.53
CA THR A 186 -7.81 -6.90 5.52
C THR A 186 -7.27 -7.09 6.92
N LEU A 187 -7.26 -6.02 7.68
CA LEU A 187 -7.01 -6.01 9.12
C LEU A 187 -8.35 -6.00 9.86
N GLU A 188 -8.52 -6.88 10.83
CA GLU A 188 -9.66 -6.91 11.71
C GLU A 188 -9.20 -6.69 13.15
N LEU A 189 -9.65 -5.61 13.77
CA LEU A 189 -9.40 -5.32 15.18
C LEU A 189 -10.60 -5.80 16.01
N PRO A 190 -10.46 -6.93 16.75
CA PRO A 190 -11.51 -7.40 17.62
C PRO A 190 -11.78 -6.41 18.78
N ALA A 191 -13.01 -6.34 19.21
CA ALA A 191 -13.39 -5.48 20.34
C ALA A 191 -12.56 -5.78 21.59
N GLY A 192 -12.07 -4.72 22.23
CA GLY A 192 -11.24 -4.82 23.44
C GLY A 192 -9.81 -5.31 23.21
N ARG A 193 -9.36 -5.41 21.95
CA ARG A 193 -7.98 -5.73 21.59
C ARG A 193 -7.27 -4.49 21.05
N SER A 194 -5.96 -4.44 21.27
CA SER A 194 -5.07 -3.40 20.71
C SER A 194 -4.35 -3.84 19.43
N THR A 195 -4.26 -5.15 19.20
CA THR A 195 -3.57 -5.73 18.04
C THR A 195 -4.58 -6.33 17.08
N PRO A 196 -4.60 -5.91 15.81
CA PRO A 196 -5.48 -6.47 14.79
C PRO A 196 -5.05 -7.88 14.39
N LYS A 197 -5.92 -8.57 13.65
CA LYS A 197 -5.64 -9.83 12.97
C LYS A 197 -5.61 -9.59 11.47
N LEU A 198 -4.67 -10.24 10.77
CA LEU A 198 -4.69 -10.30 9.31
C LEU A 198 -5.74 -11.34 8.88
N LYS A 199 -6.77 -10.90 8.17
CA LYS A 199 -7.88 -11.75 7.70
C LYS A 199 -7.75 -12.16 6.25
N ALA A 200 -7.10 -11.32 5.44
CA ALA A 200 -6.86 -11.58 4.03
C ALA A 200 -5.58 -10.87 3.58
N TYR A 201 -4.90 -11.45 2.60
CA TYR A 201 -3.71 -10.90 1.97
C TYR A 201 -3.80 -11.10 0.45
N GLY A 202 -3.47 -10.06 -0.34
CA GLY A 202 -3.45 -10.14 -1.79
C GLY A 202 -4.84 -10.41 -2.41
N ARG A 203 -5.90 -9.83 -1.85
CA ARG A 203 -7.23 -9.91 -2.44
C ARG A 203 -7.42 -8.82 -3.49
N GLY A 204 -8.22 -9.11 -4.52
CA GLY A 204 -8.54 -8.20 -5.62
C GLY A 204 -9.19 -8.95 -6.76
N ASP A 205 -9.48 -8.27 -7.86
CA ASP A 205 -9.94 -8.91 -9.08
C ASP A 205 -8.75 -9.42 -9.89
N PHE A 206 -8.61 -10.73 -10.00
CA PHE A 206 -7.52 -11.38 -10.74
C PHE A 206 -7.81 -11.55 -12.24
N ALA A 207 -8.90 -10.96 -12.75
CA ALA A 207 -9.36 -11.18 -14.12
C ALA A 207 -8.49 -10.53 -15.22
N SER A 208 -7.28 -10.05 -14.90
CA SER A 208 -6.40 -9.44 -15.91
C SER A 208 -4.89 -9.58 -15.67
N THR A 209 -4.45 -10.57 -14.93
CA THR A 209 -3.06 -11.00 -15.04
C THR A 209 -2.95 -11.97 -16.22
N GLU A 210 -2.80 -11.45 -17.42
CA GLU A 210 -2.12 -12.21 -18.46
C GLU A 210 -0.79 -12.62 -17.86
N ALA A 211 -0.62 -13.94 -17.72
CA ALA A 211 0.60 -14.56 -17.29
C ALA A 211 1.74 -14.02 -18.16
N ILE A 212 2.59 -13.20 -17.56
CA ILE A 212 3.86 -12.85 -18.16
C ILE A 212 4.75 -14.05 -17.87
N GLY A 213 4.89 -14.91 -18.90
CA GLY A 213 5.87 -15.98 -18.93
C GLY A 213 7.30 -15.44 -18.90
#